data_faf752fb38cc988f4f28fa0bfd114cc6
#
_entry.id   faf752fb38cc988f4f28fa0bfd114cc6
#
_cell.length_a   1.000
_cell.length_b   1.000
_cell.length_c   1.000
_cell.angle_alpha   90.00
_cell.angle_beta   90.00
_cell.angle_gamma   90.00
#
_symmetry.space_group_name_H-M   'P 1'
#
loop_
_entity.id
_entity.type
_entity.pdbx_description
1 polymer ?
#
loop_
_entity_poly.entity_id
_entity_poly.type
_entity_poly.pdbx_seq_one_letter_code
_entity_poly.pdbx_strand_id
1 'polypeptide(L)'
;MHYDVNITGLYKTSGTIWYKGKKSKFEDAKMKSWNDGQVVYTIKRKKKEVEIHDAKNNKSDKYSSKFKFEPENFDYSVSEDPKGLMLTLKAKKGKKGIKEVRALVERKTYNPISVRVKISFIWTTIKISDFKSGDITDAILRFPREDYQGYKYVDKR
;
A
#
# COMPACT_ATOMS: atom_id res chain seq x y z
N MET A 1 6.46 8.50 -1.99
CA MET A 1 5.38 8.40 -3.01
C MET A 1 4.08 8.85 -2.38
N HIS A 2 3.40 9.76 -3.03
CA HIS A 2 2.03 10.13 -2.69
C HIS A 2 1.05 9.31 -3.52
N TYR A 3 -0.11 8.98 -2.97
CA TYR A 3 -1.14 8.21 -3.66
C TYR A 3 -2.53 8.78 -3.38
N ASP A 4 -3.41 8.65 -4.39
CA ASP A 4 -4.83 8.88 -4.30
C ASP A 4 -5.56 7.60 -4.65
N VAL A 5 -6.38 7.10 -3.74
CA VAL A 5 -7.19 5.90 -3.94
C VAL A 5 -8.63 6.32 -4.21
N ASN A 6 -9.18 5.76 -5.28
CA ASN A 6 -10.60 5.89 -5.61
C ASN A 6 -11.20 4.50 -5.84
N ILE A 7 -12.09 4.10 -4.95
CA ILE A 7 -12.93 2.92 -5.12
C ILE A 7 -14.25 3.41 -5.68
N THR A 8 -14.46 3.24 -6.96
CA THR A 8 -15.60 3.66 -7.80
C THR A 8 -16.86 4.06 -7.00
N GLY A 9 -16.98 5.34 -6.68
CA GLY A 9 -18.15 5.90 -5.99
C GLY A 9 -18.31 5.61 -4.49
N LEU A 10 -17.47 4.75 -3.89
CA LEU A 10 -17.64 4.28 -2.52
C LEU A 10 -16.66 4.90 -1.52
N TYR A 11 -15.41 5.10 -1.91
CA TYR A 11 -14.38 5.56 -0.98
C TYR A 11 -13.25 6.30 -1.70
N LYS A 12 -12.87 7.45 -1.17
CA LYS A 12 -11.71 8.22 -1.62
C LYS A 12 -10.78 8.47 -0.44
N THR A 13 -9.50 8.26 -0.63
CA THR A 13 -8.46 8.63 0.32
C THR A 13 -7.19 8.98 -0.40
N SER A 14 -6.37 9.79 0.24
CA SER A 14 -5.03 10.13 -0.23
C SER A 14 -4.05 10.05 0.93
N GLY A 15 -2.80 9.80 0.64
CA GLY A 15 -1.77 9.71 1.64
C GLY A 15 -0.38 9.54 1.05
N THR A 16 0.58 9.40 1.92
CA THR A 16 1.97 9.20 1.54
C THR A 16 2.49 7.89 2.12
N ILE A 17 3.27 7.19 1.31
CA ILE A 17 3.91 5.96 1.72
C ILE A 17 5.41 6.02 1.41
N TRP A 18 6.21 5.54 2.34
CA TRP A 18 7.66 5.37 2.23
C TRP A 18 8.00 3.90 2.38
N TYR A 19 8.86 3.38 1.52
CA TYR A 19 9.31 1.99 1.54
C TYR A 19 10.82 1.88 1.48
N LYS A 20 11.39 0.96 2.27
CA LYS A 20 12.77 0.50 2.16
C LYS A 20 12.86 -0.97 2.56
N GLY A 21 12.99 -1.85 1.60
CA GLY A 21 12.95 -3.29 1.85
C GLY A 21 11.64 -3.73 2.47
N LYS A 22 11.71 -4.32 3.68
CA LYS A 22 10.53 -4.76 4.45
C LYS A 22 9.93 -3.67 5.34
N LYS A 23 10.60 -2.52 5.44
CA LYS A 23 10.17 -1.40 6.27
C LYS A 23 9.26 -0.47 5.48
N SER A 24 8.26 0.08 6.14
CA SER A 24 7.39 1.09 5.53
C SER A 24 6.84 2.07 6.56
N LYS A 25 6.55 3.27 6.09
CA LYS A 25 5.74 4.26 6.81
C LYS A 25 4.57 4.65 5.92
N PHE A 26 3.43 4.74 6.51
CA PHE A 26 2.18 5.15 5.86
C PHE A 26 1.56 6.31 6.63
N GLU A 27 1.07 7.29 5.91
CA GLU A 27 0.39 8.44 6.52
C GLU A 27 -0.75 8.94 5.63
N ASP A 28 -1.95 9.01 6.19
CA ASP A 28 -3.11 9.68 5.62
C ASP A 28 -3.82 10.56 6.67
N ALA A 29 -4.95 11.14 6.30
CA ALA A 29 -5.73 11.99 7.20
C ALA A 29 -6.27 11.26 8.45
N LYS A 30 -6.46 9.93 8.37
CA LYS A 30 -7.09 9.12 9.41
C LYS A 30 -6.08 8.32 10.23
N MET A 31 -4.99 7.89 9.62
CA MET A 31 -4.09 6.89 10.17
C MET A 31 -2.64 7.21 9.85
N LYS A 32 -1.76 6.90 10.81
CA LYS A 32 -0.33 6.75 10.58
C LYS A 32 0.09 5.36 11.01
N SER A 33 1.00 4.75 10.26
CA SER A 33 1.60 3.48 10.67
C SER A 33 3.07 3.40 10.29
N TRP A 34 3.82 2.64 11.08
CA TRP A 34 5.22 2.28 10.84
C TRP A 34 5.34 0.77 10.91
N ASN A 35 5.99 0.19 9.94
CA ASN A 35 6.33 -1.22 9.88
C ASN A 35 7.85 -1.32 9.79
N ASP A 36 8.49 -1.93 10.79
CA ASP A 36 9.94 -2.15 10.82
C ASP A 36 10.36 -3.51 10.24
N GLY A 37 9.40 -4.30 9.73
CA GLY A 37 9.57 -5.65 9.21
C GLY A 37 9.29 -6.76 10.23
N GLN A 38 9.15 -6.43 11.51
CA GLN A 38 8.79 -7.34 12.60
C GLN A 38 7.52 -6.87 13.31
N VAL A 39 7.41 -5.58 13.57
CA VAL A 39 6.33 -4.94 14.32
C VAL A 39 5.70 -3.83 13.48
N VAL A 40 4.38 -3.73 13.57
CA VAL A 40 3.62 -2.63 13.00
C VAL A 40 3.01 -1.79 14.13
N TYR A 41 3.35 -0.51 14.15
CA TYR A 41 2.74 0.50 15.03
C TYR A 41 1.66 1.25 14.25
N THR A 42 0.44 1.26 14.75
CA THR A 42 -0.70 1.96 14.13
C THR A 42 -1.27 2.99 15.08
N ILE A 43 -1.33 4.25 14.65
CA ILE A 43 -1.82 5.36 15.47
C ILE A 43 -3.32 5.54 15.27
N LYS A 44 -4.07 5.40 16.33
CA LYS A 44 -5.51 5.73 16.42
C LYS A 44 -5.69 7.10 17.05
N ARG A 45 -5.52 8.17 16.26
CA ARG A 45 -5.50 9.57 16.77
C ARG A 45 -6.70 9.90 17.64
N LYS A 46 -7.93 9.55 17.23
CA LYS A 46 -9.17 9.83 17.99
C LYS A 46 -9.19 9.18 19.38
N LYS A 47 -8.55 8.02 19.52
CA LYS A 47 -8.52 7.26 20.78
C LYS A 47 -7.27 7.53 21.61
N LYS A 48 -6.30 8.27 21.06
CA LYS A 48 -4.96 8.42 21.63
C LYS A 48 -4.33 7.06 21.96
N GLU A 49 -4.41 6.10 21.01
CA GLU A 49 -3.90 4.76 21.15
C GLU A 49 -2.83 4.46 20.08
N VAL A 50 -1.80 3.73 20.49
CA VAL A 50 -0.81 3.09 19.62
C VAL A 50 -1.07 1.60 19.66
N GLU A 51 -1.60 1.04 18.58
CA GLU A 51 -1.75 -0.41 18.45
C GLU A 51 -0.44 -1.02 17.93
N ILE A 52 -0.02 -2.11 18.57
CA ILE A 52 1.19 -2.86 18.20
C ILE A 52 0.74 -4.21 17.63
N HIS A 53 1.18 -4.53 16.42
CA HIS A 53 0.84 -5.76 15.71
C HIS A 53 2.09 -6.48 15.25
N ASP A 54 2.05 -7.81 15.11
CA ASP A 54 3.08 -8.58 14.43
C ASP A 54 2.99 -8.31 12.91
N ALA A 55 4.10 -7.93 12.29
CA ALA A 55 4.16 -7.68 10.85
C ALA A 55 3.85 -8.91 10.00
N LYS A 56 4.12 -10.13 10.53
CA LYS A 56 3.86 -11.40 9.84
C LYS A 56 2.41 -11.88 9.99
N ASN A 57 1.77 -11.56 11.13
CA ASN A 57 0.44 -12.05 11.51
C ASN A 57 -0.57 -10.90 11.61
N ASN A 58 -0.42 -9.85 10.84
CA ASN A 58 -1.27 -8.67 10.94
C ASN A 58 -2.72 -8.98 10.55
N LYS A 59 -3.45 -9.65 11.47
CA LYS A 59 -4.90 -9.91 11.33
C LYS A 59 -5.73 -8.63 11.25
N SER A 60 -5.19 -7.50 11.68
CA SER A 60 -5.86 -6.20 11.56
C SER A 60 -5.86 -5.69 10.13
N ASP A 61 -4.93 -6.16 9.32
CA ASP A 61 -4.87 -5.88 7.91
C ASP A 61 -5.74 -6.87 7.12
N LYS A 62 -7.04 -6.81 7.38
CA LYS A 62 -8.06 -7.55 6.59
C LYS A 62 -7.98 -7.24 5.10
N TYR A 63 -7.25 -6.21 4.73
CA TYR A 63 -7.05 -5.80 3.35
C TYR A 63 -5.77 -6.38 2.76
N SER A 64 -4.62 -6.38 3.46
CA SER A 64 -3.36 -6.92 2.90
C SER A 64 -3.41 -8.43 2.68
N SER A 65 -4.07 -9.18 3.55
CA SER A 65 -4.26 -10.62 3.35
C SER A 65 -5.10 -10.97 2.11
N LYS A 66 -6.02 -10.07 1.72
CA LYS A 66 -6.81 -10.18 0.49
C LYS A 66 -6.02 -9.75 -0.76
N PHE A 67 -4.96 -8.99 -0.57
CA PHE A 67 -4.08 -8.47 -1.61
C PHE A 67 -2.74 -9.20 -1.70
N LYS A 68 -2.63 -10.39 -1.14
CA LYS A 68 -1.44 -11.21 -1.32
C LYS A 68 -1.24 -11.42 -2.82
N PHE A 69 -0.20 -10.78 -3.33
CA PHE A 69 0.16 -10.84 -4.72
C PHE A 69 1.17 -11.98 -4.92
N GLU A 70 0.77 -13.00 -5.65
CA GLU A 70 1.60 -14.14 -6.03
C GLU A 70 1.76 -14.08 -7.56
N PRO A 71 2.88 -13.57 -8.07
CA PRO A 71 3.09 -13.33 -9.51
C PRO A 71 2.80 -14.54 -10.39
N GLU A 72 3.13 -15.74 -9.93
CA GLU A 72 2.91 -17.01 -10.61
C GLU A 72 1.44 -17.33 -10.89
N ASN A 73 0.52 -16.67 -10.19
CA ASN A 73 -0.92 -16.83 -10.37
C ASN A 73 -1.51 -15.94 -11.47
N PHE A 74 -0.65 -15.19 -12.17
CA PHE A 74 -1.07 -14.24 -13.20
C PHE A 74 -0.38 -14.50 -14.52
N ASP A 75 -1.11 -14.26 -15.61
CA ASP A 75 -0.56 -14.04 -16.93
C ASP A 75 -0.36 -12.53 -17.09
N TYR A 76 0.74 -12.11 -17.69
CA TYR A 76 1.05 -10.70 -17.86
C TYR A 76 1.24 -10.33 -19.34
N SER A 77 0.92 -9.09 -19.65
CA SER A 77 1.18 -8.48 -20.94
C SER A 77 1.55 -7.02 -20.78
N VAL A 78 2.31 -6.51 -21.72
CA VAL A 78 2.67 -5.09 -21.80
C VAL A 78 2.14 -4.54 -23.10
N SER A 79 1.55 -3.36 -23.06
CA SER A 79 1.06 -2.63 -24.23
C SER A 79 1.42 -1.16 -24.15
N GLU A 80 1.43 -0.50 -25.30
CA GLU A 80 1.61 0.94 -25.40
C GLU A 80 0.40 1.68 -24.86
N ASP A 81 0.63 2.81 -24.19
CA ASP A 81 -0.37 3.77 -23.74
C ASP A 81 0.13 5.18 -24.09
N PRO A 82 -0.72 6.14 -24.43
CA PRO A 82 -0.29 7.53 -24.72
C PRO A 82 0.54 8.16 -23.57
N LYS A 83 0.33 7.72 -22.32
CA LYS A 83 1.03 8.22 -21.14
C LYS A 83 2.24 7.38 -20.73
N GLY A 84 2.49 6.23 -21.38
CA GLY A 84 3.60 5.36 -20.99
C GLY A 84 3.43 3.92 -21.46
N LEU A 85 3.68 2.97 -20.56
CA LEU A 85 3.48 1.54 -20.77
C LEU A 85 2.41 1.02 -19.82
N MET A 86 1.48 0.24 -20.35
CA MET A 86 0.44 -0.45 -19.57
C MET A 86 0.84 -1.89 -19.32
N LEU A 87 1.19 -2.21 -18.09
CA LEU A 87 1.37 -3.59 -17.63
C LEU A 87 0.03 -4.13 -17.15
N THR A 88 -0.43 -5.20 -17.76
CA THR A 88 -1.68 -5.89 -17.38
C THR A 88 -1.36 -7.28 -16.86
N LEU A 89 -1.87 -7.60 -15.66
CA LEU A 89 -1.80 -8.91 -15.05
C LEU A 89 -3.22 -9.44 -14.89
N LYS A 90 -3.49 -10.61 -15.46
CA LYS A 90 -4.79 -11.29 -15.37
C LYS A 90 -4.65 -12.57 -14.56
N ALA A 91 -5.49 -12.75 -13.54
CA ALA A 91 -5.46 -13.96 -12.75
C ALA A 91 -5.79 -15.19 -13.60
N LYS A 92 -5.02 -16.24 -13.46
CA LYS A 92 -5.28 -17.53 -14.08
C LYS A 92 -6.63 -18.09 -13.65
N LYS A 93 -7.23 -18.91 -14.49
CA LYS A 93 -8.56 -19.50 -14.25
C LYS A 93 -8.63 -20.19 -12.86
N GLY A 94 -9.73 -19.98 -12.15
CA GLY A 94 -9.96 -20.58 -10.82
C GLY A 94 -9.33 -19.85 -9.63
N LYS A 95 -8.48 -18.83 -9.86
CA LYS A 95 -7.86 -18.10 -8.74
C LYS A 95 -8.85 -17.13 -8.09
N LYS A 96 -8.83 -17.11 -6.75
CA LYS A 96 -9.65 -16.21 -5.91
C LYS A 96 -8.90 -14.90 -5.64
N GLY A 97 -9.61 -13.87 -5.17
CA GLY A 97 -9.02 -12.59 -4.79
C GLY A 97 -8.90 -11.62 -5.96
N ILE A 98 -7.69 -11.11 -6.22
CA ILE A 98 -7.42 -10.16 -7.30
C ILE A 98 -7.65 -10.85 -8.65
N LYS A 99 -8.47 -10.25 -9.50
CA LYS A 99 -8.78 -10.77 -10.85
C LYS A 99 -7.90 -10.15 -11.93
N GLU A 100 -7.60 -8.87 -11.78
CA GLU A 100 -6.80 -8.15 -12.76
C GLU A 100 -6.09 -6.98 -12.07
N VAL A 101 -4.86 -6.72 -12.50
CA VAL A 101 -4.10 -5.52 -12.13
C VAL A 101 -3.67 -4.85 -13.42
N ARG A 102 -3.83 -3.53 -13.50
CA ARG A 102 -3.29 -2.70 -14.56
C ARG A 102 -2.41 -1.64 -13.95
N ALA A 103 -1.13 -1.65 -14.28
CA ALA A 103 -0.17 -0.65 -13.84
C ALA A 103 0.27 0.18 -15.05
N LEU A 104 -0.01 1.48 -15.00
CA LEU A 104 0.54 2.43 -15.96
C LEU A 104 1.85 2.96 -15.39
N VAL A 105 2.91 2.85 -16.17
CA VAL A 105 4.24 3.31 -15.81
C VAL A 105 4.79 4.29 -16.86
N GLU A 106 5.64 5.19 -16.43
CA GLU A 106 6.33 6.11 -17.32
C GLU A 106 7.31 5.34 -18.23
N ARG A 107 7.36 5.70 -19.51
CA ARG A 107 8.11 4.95 -20.53
C ARG A 107 9.62 4.92 -20.30
N LYS A 108 10.19 6.03 -19.81
CA LYS A 108 11.65 6.17 -19.66
C LYS A 108 12.17 5.69 -18.32
N THR A 109 11.45 6.00 -17.25
CA THR A 109 11.89 5.77 -15.88
C THR A 109 11.26 4.52 -15.26
N TYR A 110 10.17 4.02 -15.88
CA TYR A 110 9.29 2.98 -15.34
C TYR A 110 8.65 3.35 -14.00
N ASN A 111 8.67 4.63 -13.65
CA ASN A 111 8.00 5.10 -12.45
C ASN A 111 6.49 4.88 -12.56
N PRO A 112 5.83 4.40 -11.49
CA PRO A 112 4.40 4.16 -11.51
C PRO A 112 3.62 5.48 -11.57
N ILE A 113 2.66 5.56 -12.48
CA ILE A 113 1.71 6.67 -12.63
C ILE A 113 0.39 6.31 -11.96
N SER A 114 -0.09 5.09 -12.18
CA SER A 114 -1.31 4.60 -11.57
C SER A 114 -1.35 3.08 -11.54
N VAL A 115 -2.09 2.55 -10.57
CA VAL A 115 -2.40 1.12 -10.49
C VAL A 115 -3.91 0.96 -10.34
N ARG A 116 -4.49 0.10 -11.15
CA ARG A 116 -5.90 -0.31 -11.05
C ARG A 116 -5.96 -1.77 -10.67
N VAL A 117 -6.74 -2.09 -9.64
CA VAL A 117 -6.90 -3.45 -9.14
C VAL A 117 -8.36 -3.85 -9.22
N LYS A 118 -8.64 -4.98 -9.83
CA LYS A 118 -9.97 -5.58 -9.90
C LYS A 118 -10.10 -6.72 -8.92
N ILE A 119 -11.06 -6.60 -8.00
CA ILE A 119 -11.42 -7.67 -7.07
C ILE A 119 -12.88 -8.01 -7.34
N SER A 120 -13.17 -9.24 -7.70
CA SER A 120 -14.49 -9.62 -8.21
C SER A 120 -14.88 -8.74 -9.42
N PHE A 121 -15.90 -7.90 -9.30
CA PHE A 121 -16.35 -6.95 -10.32
C PHE A 121 -15.99 -5.49 -10.00
N ILE A 122 -15.38 -5.21 -8.85
CA ILE A 122 -15.07 -3.84 -8.40
C ILE A 122 -13.65 -3.45 -8.80
N TRP A 123 -13.52 -2.28 -9.42
CA TRP A 123 -12.23 -1.66 -9.71
C TRP A 123 -11.86 -0.63 -8.65
N THR A 124 -10.64 -0.73 -8.16
CA THR A 124 -10.00 0.29 -7.34
C THR A 124 -8.91 0.96 -8.16
N THR A 125 -8.90 2.27 -8.24
CA THR A 125 -7.85 3.03 -8.91
C THR A 125 -7.00 3.74 -7.88
N ILE A 126 -5.70 3.57 -7.99
CA ILE A 126 -4.67 4.24 -7.19
C ILE A 126 -3.86 5.09 -8.15
N LYS A 127 -4.00 6.41 -8.07
CA LYS A 127 -3.12 7.34 -8.75
C LYS A 127 -1.88 7.56 -7.91
N ILE A 128 -0.73 7.64 -8.54
CA ILE A 128 0.56 7.80 -7.87
C ILE A 128 1.16 9.11 -8.38
N SER A 129 1.59 9.96 -7.45
CA SER A 129 2.32 11.18 -7.72
C SER A 129 3.54 11.27 -6.80
N ASP A 130 4.43 12.18 -7.10
CA ASP A 130 5.66 12.42 -6.32
C ASP A 130 6.45 11.13 -6.02
N PHE A 131 6.44 10.22 -7.00
CA PHE A 131 7.26 9.02 -6.88
C PHE A 131 8.73 9.43 -6.94
N LYS A 132 9.48 9.06 -5.90
CA LYS A 132 10.93 9.22 -5.81
C LYS A 132 11.53 7.90 -5.41
N SER A 133 12.53 7.44 -6.14
CA SER A 133 13.37 6.30 -5.79
C SER A 133 14.65 6.79 -5.14
N GLY A 134 15.15 6.09 -4.11
CA GLY A 134 16.37 6.44 -3.37
C GLY A 134 16.11 7.30 -2.12
N ASP A 135 17.16 7.57 -1.37
CA ASP A 135 17.28 8.55 -0.25
C ASP A 135 16.29 8.41 0.93
N ILE A 136 15.62 7.26 1.07
CA ILE A 136 14.82 7.01 2.26
C ILE A 136 15.73 6.58 3.40
N THR A 137 15.89 7.45 4.39
CA THR A 137 16.67 7.17 5.59
C THR A 137 15.91 6.25 6.55
N ASP A 138 16.63 5.46 7.35
CA ASP A 138 16.00 4.63 8.38
C ASP A 138 15.29 5.48 9.45
N ALA A 139 15.72 6.72 9.65
CA ALA A 139 15.08 7.66 10.58
C ALA A 139 13.60 7.92 10.23
N ILE A 140 13.27 8.08 8.94
CA ILE A 140 11.87 8.27 8.49
C ILE A 140 11.02 7.04 8.81
N LEU A 141 11.61 5.85 8.74
CA LEU A 141 10.93 4.57 8.91
C LEU A 141 10.91 4.07 10.35
N ARG A 142 11.61 4.76 11.26
CA ARG A 142 11.59 4.47 12.68
C ARG A 142 10.32 5.02 13.32
N PHE A 143 9.65 4.23 14.15
CA PHE A 143 8.53 4.71 14.95
C PHE A 143 9.02 5.72 16.00
N PRO A 144 8.55 6.98 15.97
CA PRO A 144 8.99 8.03 16.90
C PRO A 144 8.21 7.91 18.22
N ARG A 145 8.66 7.03 19.10
CA ARG A 145 7.98 6.73 20.37
C ARG A 145 7.85 7.96 21.27
N GLU A 146 8.79 8.87 21.17
CA GLU A 146 8.84 10.14 21.89
C GLU A 146 7.64 11.05 21.57
N ASP A 147 7.13 11.03 20.34
CA ASP A 147 5.97 11.83 19.92
C ASP A 147 4.65 11.30 20.48
N TYR A 148 4.64 10.09 21.02
CA TYR A 148 3.44 9.37 21.45
C TYR A 148 3.47 8.97 22.94
N GLN A 149 4.23 9.69 23.78
CA GLN A 149 4.34 9.39 25.22
C GLN A 149 2.98 9.48 25.95
N GLY A 150 2.08 10.38 25.51
CA GLY A 150 0.73 10.53 26.07
C GLY A 150 -0.32 9.57 25.51
N TYR A 151 0.08 8.59 24.68
CA TYR A 151 -0.82 7.62 24.09
C TYR A 151 -0.84 6.30 24.87
N LYS A 152 -2.00 5.65 24.90
CA LYS A 152 -2.13 4.30 25.42
C LYS A 152 -1.56 3.30 24.42
N TYR A 153 -0.62 2.47 24.86
CA TYR A 153 -0.07 1.39 24.04
C TYR A 153 -0.88 0.11 24.23
N VAL A 154 -1.39 -0.44 23.12
CA VAL A 154 -2.21 -1.66 23.10
C VAL A 154 -1.48 -2.70 22.27
N ASP A 155 -0.92 -3.71 22.93
CA ASP A 155 -0.27 -4.84 22.28
C ASP A 155 -1.33 -5.84 21.78
N LYS A 156 -1.31 -6.12 20.48
CA LYS A 156 -2.22 -7.04 19.78
C LYS A 156 -1.49 -8.15 19.02
N ARG A 157 -0.23 -8.37 19.39
CA ARG A 157 0.57 -9.45 18.78
C ARG A 157 0.12 -10.81 19.24
#